data_f5eb1e3b1b8a3853e27e9e06d9043034
#
_entry.id   f5eb1e3b1b8a3853e27e9e06d9043034
#
_cell.length_a   1.000
_cell.length_b   1.000
_cell.length_c   1.000
_cell.angle_alpha   90.00
_cell.angle_beta   90.00
_cell.angle_gamma   90.00
#
_symmetry.space_group_name_H-M   'P 1'
#
loop_
_entity.id
_entity.type
_entity.pdbx_description
1 polymer ?
#
loop_
_entity_poly.entity_id
_entity_poly.type
_entity_poly.pdbx_seq_one_letter_code
_entity_poly.pdbx_strand_id
1 'polypeptide(L)'
;MKILVVSDSHGSTAFLEQALSRTRDAGIVVHLGDGADDLEALRELTGGKLVYQCNGNMDLYRCNYTDRCIFPADGVTVFACHGHLYDVKSGFLRITLAAKEFNSRICLFGHTHSQFAEDRDGLLLLNPGSIRRGDYAVVYVENGNVRYELKNI
;
A
#
# COMPACT_ATOMS: atom_id res chain seq x y z
N MET A 1 6.03 -14.67 -0.82
CA MET A 1 6.45 -13.28 -1.13
C MET A 1 6.05 -12.36 0.02
N LYS A 2 6.91 -11.40 0.43
CA LYS A 2 6.63 -10.46 1.51
C LYS A 2 6.54 -9.05 0.94
N ILE A 3 5.49 -8.31 1.31
CA ILE A 3 5.15 -6.97 0.81
C ILE A 3 5.07 -6.02 2.00
N LEU A 4 5.88 -4.97 2.01
CA LEU A 4 5.70 -3.84 2.92
C LEU A 4 4.69 -2.87 2.30
N VAL A 5 3.68 -2.48 3.07
CA VAL A 5 2.63 -1.53 2.63
C VAL A 5 2.64 -0.32 3.56
N VAL A 6 2.81 0.86 2.98
CA VAL A 6 2.82 2.16 3.65
C VAL A 6 1.96 3.17 2.90
N SER A 7 1.51 4.20 3.61
CA SER A 7 0.69 5.29 3.04
C SER A 7 0.82 6.55 3.89
N ASP A 8 0.51 7.69 3.30
CA ASP A 8 0.25 8.94 4.03
C ASP A 8 1.44 9.38 4.91
N SER A 9 2.64 9.43 4.32
CA SER A 9 3.87 9.89 4.97
C SER A 9 3.94 11.42 5.11
N HIS A 10 3.34 12.16 4.17
CA HIS A 10 3.24 13.63 4.20
C HIS A 10 4.56 14.35 4.53
N GLY A 11 5.66 13.92 3.91
CA GLY A 11 7.00 14.51 4.10
C GLY A 11 7.74 14.02 5.34
N SER A 12 7.17 13.10 6.13
CA SER A 12 7.81 12.53 7.32
C SER A 12 8.44 11.17 6.98
N THR A 13 9.77 11.13 6.89
CA THR A 13 10.52 9.92 6.50
C THR A 13 10.97 9.06 7.68
N ALA A 14 10.96 9.56 8.91
CA ALA A 14 11.56 8.89 10.06
C ALA A 14 10.95 7.50 10.37
N PHE A 15 9.62 7.38 10.38
CA PHE A 15 8.96 6.09 10.60
C PHE A 15 8.97 5.22 9.33
N LEU A 16 8.95 5.84 8.15
CA LEU A 16 9.12 5.13 6.88
C LEU A 16 10.47 4.43 6.80
N GLU A 17 11.56 5.11 7.20
CA GLU A 17 12.90 4.53 7.30
C GLU A 17 12.93 3.34 8.29
N GLN A 18 12.30 3.49 9.45
CA GLN A 18 12.21 2.40 10.43
C GLN A 18 11.40 1.21 9.90
N ALA A 19 10.27 1.43 9.22
CA ALA A 19 9.48 0.36 8.61
C ALA A 19 10.29 -0.40 7.56
N LEU A 20 11.00 0.31 6.67
CA LEU A 20 11.92 -0.28 5.69
C LEU A 20 13.02 -1.10 6.36
N SER A 21 13.62 -0.57 7.44
CA SER A 21 14.69 -1.24 8.19
C SER A 21 14.20 -2.50 8.91
N ARG A 22 12.96 -2.51 9.42
CA ARG A 22 12.33 -3.68 10.07
C ARG A 22 11.85 -4.74 9.07
N THR A 23 11.74 -4.38 7.78
CA THR A 23 11.23 -5.27 6.72
C THR A 23 12.23 -5.41 5.57
N ARG A 24 13.53 -5.52 5.91
CA ARG A 24 14.60 -5.65 4.90
C ARG A 24 14.43 -6.85 3.97
N ASP A 25 13.78 -7.89 4.45
CA ASP A 25 13.45 -9.12 3.71
C ASP A 25 12.17 -9.00 2.84
N ALA A 26 11.49 -7.86 2.84
CA ALA A 26 10.39 -7.62 1.89
C ALA A 26 10.94 -7.52 0.47
N GLY A 27 10.36 -8.26 -0.47
CA GLY A 27 10.70 -8.20 -1.89
C GLY A 27 9.95 -7.09 -2.63
N ILE A 28 8.83 -6.64 -2.07
CA ILE A 28 7.99 -5.58 -2.63
C ILE A 28 7.75 -4.50 -1.57
N VAL A 29 7.78 -3.24 -2.00
CA VAL A 29 7.37 -2.07 -1.22
C VAL A 29 6.26 -1.37 -1.98
N VAL A 30 5.16 -1.07 -1.31
CA VAL A 30 4.02 -0.33 -1.86
C VAL A 30 3.80 0.94 -1.05
N HIS A 31 3.89 2.11 -1.68
CA HIS A 31 3.51 3.39 -1.10
C HIS A 31 2.21 3.87 -1.76
N LEU A 32 1.17 4.00 -0.97
CA LEU A 32 -0.20 4.24 -1.47
C LEU A 32 -0.54 5.72 -1.70
N GLY A 33 0.45 6.62 -1.61
CA GLY A 33 0.26 8.05 -1.90
C GLY A 33 0.26 8.95 -0.68
N ASP A 34 0.10 10.25 -0.93
CA ASP A 34 0.26 11.36 0.01
C ASP A 34 1.64 11.38 0.67
N GLY A 35 2.66 11.63 -0.17
CA GLY A 35 4.08 11.61 0.16
C GLY A 35 4.87 10.66 -0.72
N ALA A 36 4.47 10.51 -1.99
CA ALA A 36 5.10 9.60 -2.94
C ALA A 36 6.62 9.81 -3.09
N ASP A 37 7.11 11.05 -2.97
CA ASP A 37 8.55 11.36 -3.04
C ASP A 37 9.35 10.93 -1.80
N ASP A 38 8.69 10.61 -0.71
CA ASP A 38 9.39 10.29 0.54
C ASP A 38 10.19 8.97 0.42
N LEU A 39 9.71 8.03 -0.40
CA LEU A 39 10.48 6.83 -0.73
C LEU A 39 11.72 7.12 -1.59
N GLU A 40 11.68 8.12 -2.44
CA GLU A 40 12.85 8.50 -3.26
C GLU A 40 14.01 8.98 -2.38
N ALA A 41 13.70 9.69 -1.30
CA ALA A 41 14.70 10.10 -0.30
C ALA A 41 15.35 8.90 0.42
N LEU A 42 14.67 7.75 0.44
CA LEU A 42 15.11 6.50 1.09
C LEU A 42 15.47 5.39 0.09
N ARG A 43 15.77 5.75 -1.14
CA ARG A 43 16.04 4.82 -2.26
C ARG A 43 17.10 3.76 -1.94
N GLU A 44 18.12 4.07 -1.13
CA GLU A 44 19.12 3.09 -0.72
C GLU A 44 18.52 1.91 0.08
N LEU A 45 17.47 2.18 0.88
CA LEU A 45 16.77 1.15 1.66
C LEU A 45 15.79 0.32 0.82
N THR A 46 15.45 0.80 -0.37
CA THR A 46 14.59 0.08 -1.32
C THR A 46 15.39 -0.67 -2.39
N GLY A 47 16.72 -0.56 -2.38
CA GLY A 47 17.61 -1.20 -3.36
C GLY A 47 17.34 -2.70 -3.50
N GLY A 48 17.15 -3.18 -4.74
CA GLY A 48 16.86 -4.58 -5.05
C GLY A 48 15.41 -5.02 -4.81
N LYS A 49 14.52 -4.12 -4.38
CA LYS A 49 13.09 -4.40 -4.18
C LYS A 49 12.26 -3.90 -5.37
N LEU A 50 11.12 -4.54 -5.61
CA LEU A 50 10.09 -3.97 -6.49
C LEU A 50 9.35 -2.88 -5.72
N VAL A 51 9.29 -1.68 -6.29
CA VAL A 51 8.62 -0.52 -5.67
C VAL A 51 7.43 -0.11 -6.51
N TYR A 52 6.26 -0.07 -5.89
CA TYR A 52 5.02 0.45 -6.48
C TYR A 52 4.58 1.70 -5.70
N GLN A 53 4.29 2.78 -6.42
CA GLN A 53 3.87 4.04 -5.83
C GLN A 53 2.63 4.56 -6.53
N CYS A 54 1.63 5.00 -5.75
CA CYS A 54 0.43 5.63 -6.25
C CYS A 54 0.43 7.13 -5.92
N ASN A 55 -0.27 7.93 -6.73
CA ASN A 55 -0.57 9.31 -6.37
C ASN A 55 -1.68 9.35 -5.32
N GLY A 56 -1.46 10.17 -4.28
CA GLY A 56 -2.52 10.60 -3.38
C GLY A 56 -3.12 11.95 -3.80
N ASN A 57 -4.12 12.41 -3.08
CA ASN A 57 -4.75 13.70 -3.36
C ASN A 57 -3.86 14.91 -3.03
N MET A 58 -2.82 14.73 -2.23
CA MET A 58 -1.83 15.75 -1.92
C MET A 58 -0.62 15.73 -2.85
N ASP A 59 -0.50 14.74 -3.73
CA ASP A 59 0.60 14.59 -4.70
C ASP A 59 0.29 15.27 -6.06
N LEU A 60 -0.66 16.20 -6.12
CA LEU A 60 -1.33 16.76 -7.32
C LEU A 60 -0.41 17.38 -8.39
N TYR A 61 0.83 17.68 -8.08
CA TYR A 61 1.78 18.31 -9.02
C TYR A 61 2.94 17.39 -9.41
N ARG A 62 2.87 16.10 -9.06
CA ARG A 62 3.94 15.14 -9.26
C ARG A 62 3.51 14.06 -10.23
N CYS A 63 3.73 14.32 -11.51
CA CYS A 63 3.24 13.49 -12.62
C CYS A 63 3.97 12.15 -12.81
N ASN A 64 4.83 11.74 -11.87
CA ASN A 64 5.71 10.58 -12.08
C ASN A 64 5.10 9.25 -11.64
N TYR A 65 3.96 9.26 -10.94
CA TYR A 65 3.31 8.08 -10.41
C TYR A 65 1.90 7.92 -10.98
N THR A 66 1.33 6.73 -10.84
CA THR A 66 0.00 6.41 -11.34
C THR A 66 -1.05 6.53 -10.23
N ASP A 67 -2.33 6.69 -10.61
CA ASP A 67 -3.43 6.70 -9.65
C ASP A 67 -3.69 5.32 -9.05
N ARG A 68 -3.22 4.26 -9.71
CA ARG A 68 -3.33 2.87 -9.27
C ARG A 68 -2.21 2.00 -9.85
N CYS A 69 -1.82 0.99 -9.09
CA CYS A 69 -0.92 -0.06 -9.53
C CYS A 69 -1.65 -1.41 -9.50
N ILE A 70 -1.47 -2.21 -10.56
CA ILE A 70 -1.97 -3.58 -10.61
C ILE A 70 -0.76 -4.47 -10.91
N PHE A 71 -0.46 -5.43 -10.02
CA PHE A 71 0.73 -6.26 -10.16
C PHE A 71 0.51 -7.67 -9.60
N PRO A 72 1.26 -8.66 -10.10
CA PRO A 72 1.22 -10.02 -9.58
C PRO A 72 2.08 -10.17 -8.32
N ALA A 73 1.63 -11.00 -7.38
CA ALA A 73 2.38 -11.41 -6.21
C ALA A 73 2.10 -12.88 -5.91
N ASP A 74 3.04 -13.76 -6.25
CA ASP A 74 3.03 -15.20 -5.93
C ASP A 74 1.66 -15.90 -6.11
N GLY A 75 1.12 -15.81 -7.32
CA GLY A 75 -0.13 -16.46 -7.72
C GLY A 75 -1.41 -15.65 -7.49
N VAL A 76 -1.30 -14.41 -7.00
CA VAL A 76 -2.45 -13.50 -6.87
C VAL A 76 -2.21 -12.17 -7.57
N THR A 77 -3.28 -11.47 -7.89
CA THR A 77 -3.24 -10.08 -8.37
C THR A 77 -3.48 -9.13 -7.20
N VAL A 78 -2.66 -8.09 -7.10
CA VAL A 78 -2.79 -6.98 -6.15
C VAL A 78 -3.28 -5.75 -6.90
N PHE A 79 -4.33 -5.12 -6.38
CA PHE A 79 -4.80 -3.78 -6.75
C PHE A 79 -4.36 -2.82 -5.65
N ALA A 80 -3.66 -1.75 -6.00
CA ALA A 80 -3.20 -0.74 -5.05
C ALA A 80 -3.55 0.66 -5.55
N CYS A 81 -4.05 1.52 -4.69
CA CYS A 81 -4.34 2.92 -4.97
C CYS A 81 -4.35 3.74 -3.67
N HIS A 82 -4.41 5.07 -3.77
CA HIS A 82 -4.57 5.88 -2.56
C HIS A 82 -5.98 5.75 -1.95
N GLY A 83 -7.02 5.67 -2.78
CA GLY A 83 -8.40 5.50 -2.34
C GLY A 83 -9.29 6.73 -2.49
N HIS A 84 -8.74 7.94 -2.58
CA HIS A 84 -9.52 9.19 -2.70
C HIS A 84 -10.45 9.21 -3.92
N LEU A 85 -10.05 8.62 -5.05
CA LEU A 85 -10.87 8.51 -6.26
C LEU A 85 -12.06 7.53 -6.11
N TYR A 86 -12.03 6.69 -5.09
CA TYR A 86 -13.07 5.69 -4.79
C TYR A 86 -13.92 6.03 -3.57
N ASP A 87 -13.76 7.26 -3.02
CA ASP A 87 -14.52 7.76 -1.87
C ASP A 87 -14.49 6.82 -0.65
N VAL A 88 -13.31 6.28 -0.34
CA VAL A 88 -13.14 5.28 0.73
C VAL A 88 -13.47 5.81 2.13
N LYS A 89 -13.61 7.14 2.31
CA LYS A 89 -14.09 7.73 3.58
C LYS A 89 -15.60 7.54 3.78
N SER A 90 -16.36 7.31 2.70
CA SER A 90 -17.81 7.07 2.75
C SER A 90 -18.16 5.59 2.71
N GLY A 91 -17.24 4.73 2.28
CA GLY A 91 -17.43 3.27 2.24
C GLY A 91 -16.54 2.58 1.20
N PHE A 92 -16.59 1.26 1.16
CA PHE A 92 -15.64 0.47 0.37
C PHE A 92 -16.25 -0.21 -0.87
N LEU A 93 -17.53 0.05 -1.20
CA LEU A 93 -18.18 -0.59 -2.35
C LEU A 93 -17.45 -0.26 -3.67
N ARG A 94 -17.15 1.01 -3.91
CA ARG A 94 -16.56 1.48 -5.18
C ARG A 94 -15.15 0.88 -5.39
N ILE A 95 -14.31 0.88 -4.37
CA ILE A 95 -12.97 0.31 -4.47
C ILE A 95 -13.01 -1.22 -4.58
N THR A 96 -13.96 -1.87 -3.90
CA THR A 96 -14.19 -3.32 -4.00
C THR A 96 -14.53 -3.73 -5.44
N LEU A 97 -15.45 -3.00 -6.08
CA LEU A 97 -15.84 -3.26 -7.47
C LEU A 97 -14.65 -3.05 -8.42
N ALA A 98 -13.91 -1.94 -8.25
CA ALA A 98 -12.73 -1.65 -9.06
C ALA A 98 -11.65 -2.75 -8.94
N ALA A 99 -11.37 -3.24 -7.72
CA ALA A 99 -10.40 -4.31 -7.53
C ALA A 99 -10.88 -5.65 -8.17
N LYS A 100 -12.18 -5.94 -8.10
CA LYS A 100 -12.78 -7.14 -8.70
C LYS A 100 -12.71 -7.14 -10.24
N GLU A 101 -12.77 -5.98 -10.89
CA GLU A 101 -12.59 -5.85 -12.36
C GLU A 101 -11.22 -6.40 -12.83
N PHE A 102 -10.21 -6.37 -11.97
CA PHE A 102 -8.88 -6.91 -12.25
C PHE A 102 -8.64 -8.30 -11.67
N ASN A 103 -9.69 -9.00 -11.24
CA ASN A 103 -9.60 -10.30 -10.57
C ASN A 103 -8.60 -10.29 -9.39
N SER A 104 -8.55 -9.19 -8.66
CA SER A 104 -7.62 -9.02 -7.56
C SER A 104 -8.02 -9.84 -6.34
N ARG A 105 -7.03 -10.42 -5.65
CA ARG A 105 -7.17 -11.11 -4.36
C ARG A 105 -6.86 -10.17 -3.20
N ILE A 106 -6.10 -9.09 -3.47
CA ILE A 106 -5.68 -8.10 -2.49
C ILE A 106 -5.99 -6.71 -3.05
N CYS A 107 -6.62 -5.86 -2.24
CA CYS A 107 -6.87 -4.46 -2.50
C CYS A 107 -6.23 -3.61 -1.40
N LEU A 108 -5.19 -2.86 -1.74
CA LEU A 108 -4.45 -1.99 -0.84
C LEU A 108 -4.89 -0.54 -1.05
N PHE A 109 -5.23 0.17 0.02
CA PHE A 109 -5.62 1.58 -0.05
C PHE A 109 -5.21 2.35 1.21
N GLY A 110 -5.08 3.67 1.11
CA GLY A 110 -4.72 4.61 2.18
C GLY A 110 -5.83 5.62 2.47
N HIS A 111 -5.47 6.90 2.53
CA HIS A 111 -6.34 8.08 2.59
C HIS A 111 -7.13 8.28 3.89
N THR A 112 -7.62 7.22 4.54
CA THR A 112 -8.41 7.34 5.78
C THR A 112 -7.52 7.56 7.01
N HIS A 113 -6.21 7.35 6.90
CA HIS A 113 -5.23 7.37 7.98
C HIS A 113 -5.53 6.39 9.13
N SER A 114 -6.39 5.40 8.89
CA SER A 114 -6.80 4.42 9.90
C SER A 114 -6.52 3.01 9.40
N GLN A 115 -5.87 2.21 10.24
CA GLN A 115 -5.64 0.81 9.94
C GLN A 115 -6.96 0.07 9.76
N PHE A 116 -7.06 -0.72 8.71
CA PHE A 116 -8.23 -1.54 8.41
C PHE A 116 -7.82 -2.79 7.64
N ALA A 117 -8.45 -3.92 7.95
CA ALA A 117 -8.34 -5.12 7.13
C ALA A 117 -9.59 -5.98 7.25
N GLU A 118 -10.11 -6.43 6.11
CA GLU A 118 -11.29 -7.31 6.03
C GLU A 118 -11.20 -8.16 4.76
N ASP A 119 -11.48 -9.45 4.86
CA ASP A 119 -11.71 -10.31 3.69
C ASP A 119 -13.19 -10.28 3.32
N ARG A 120 -13.48 -9.82 2.10
CA ARG A 120 -14.84 -9.78 1.52
C ARG A 120 -14.91 -10.70 0.31
N ASP A 121 -15.52 -11.84 0.48
CA ASP A 121 -15.73 -12.82 -0.60
C ASP A 121 -14.44 -13.16 -1.37
N GLY A 122 -13.36 -13.37 -0.63
CA GLY A 122 -12.08 -13.72 -1.20
C GLY A 122 -11.23 -12.54 -1.68
N LEU A 123 -11.65 -11.28 -1.44
CA LEU A 123 -10.85 -10.07 -1.65
C LEU A 123 -10.44 -9.48 -0.30
N LEU A 124 -9.14 -9.50 -0.01
CA LEU A 124 -8.60 -8.79 1.15
C LEU A 124 -8.59 -7.28 0.86
N LEU A 125 -9.40 -6.51 1.59
CA LEU A 125 -9.32 -5.05 1.67
C LEU A 125 -8.37 -4.69 2.81
N LEU A 126 -7.31 -3.91 2.56
CA LEU A 126 -6.33 -3.55 3.57
C LEU A 126 -5.89 -2.09 3.45
N ASN A 127 -5.94 -1.37 4.57
CA ASN A 127 -5.37 -0.05 4.75
C ASN A 127 -4.30 -0.11 5.85
N PRO A 128 -3.04 0.29 5.56
CA PRO A 128 -1.96 0.22 6.54
C PRO A 128 -2.06 1.30 7.63
N GLY A 129 -2.95 2.28 7.50
CA GLY A 129 -2.94 3.50 8.30
C GLY A 129 -1.97 4.54 7.73
N SER A 130 -1.53 5.50 8.56
CA SER A 130 -0.57 6.54 8.17
C SER A 130 0.80 6.26 8.76
N ILE A 131 1.81 6.10 7.88
CA ILE A 131 3.20 5.91 8.32
C ILE A 131 3.75 7.15 9.04
N ARG A 132 3.19 8.33 8.82
CA ARG A 132 3.51 9.53 9.62
C ARG A 132 3.24 9.34 11.11
N ARG A 133 2.31 8.42 11.47
CA ARG A 133 2.00 8.04 12.85
C ARG A 133 2.66 6.72 13.28
N GLY A 134 3.48 6.15 12.41
CA GLY A 134 4.14 4.88 12.62
C GLY A 134 3.34 3.66 12.15
N ASP A 135 2.15 3.83 11.58
CA ASP A 135 1.31 2.74 11.11
C ASP A 135 1.81 2.19 9.77
N TYR A 136 1.92 0.89 9.64
CA TYR A 136 2.24 0.19 8.40
C TYR A 136 1.63 -1.22 8.39
N ALA A 137 1.67 -1.88 7.26
CA ALA A 137 1.26 -3.28 7.15
C ALA A 137 2.32 -4.14 6.46
N VAL A 138 2.30 -5.41 6.77
CA VAL A 138 3.06 -6.43 6.05
C VAL A 138 2.09 -7.47 5.53
N VAL A 139 2.14 -7.72 4.22
CA VAL A 139 1.34 -8.78 3.57
C VAL A 139 2.28 -9.90 3.13
N TYR A 140 1.88 -11.11 3.40
CA TYR A 140 2.58 -12.32 3.01
C TYR A 140 1.73 -13.08 2.01
N VAL A 141 2.30 -13.42 0.86
CA VAL A 141 1.67 -14.25 -0.14
C VAL A 141 2.54 -15.48 -0.39
N GLU A 142 1.95 -16.65 -0.29
CA GLU A 142 2.64 -17.92 -0.51
C GLU A 142 1.70 -18.90 -1.24
N ASN A 143 2.05 -19.23 -2.49
CA ASN A 143 1.26 -20.12 -3.34
C ASN A 143 -0.24 -19.72 -3.40
N GLY A 144 -0.52 -18.42 -3.52
CA GLY A 144 -1.88 -17.89 -3.56
C GLY A 144 -2.55 -17.69 -2.19
N ASN A 145 -1.96 -18.19 -1.11
CA ASN A 145 -2.46 -17.96 0.25
C ASN A 145 -2.00 -16.57 0.74
N VAL A 146 -2.94 -15.82 1.32
CA VAL A 146 -2.70 -14.44 1.78
C VAL A 146 -2.88 -14.36 3.29
N ARG A 147 -1.91 -13.80 3.99
CA ARG A 147 -2.02 -13.37 5.38
C ARG A 147 -1.40 -12.00 5.56
N TYR A 148 -1.77 -11.29 6.60
CA TYR A 148 -1.29 -9.93 6.84
C TYR A 148 -1.06 -9.65 8.33
N GLU A 149 -0.30 -8.59 8.59
CA GLU A 149 -0.07 -8.03 9.91
C GLU A 149 -0.21 -6.51 9.83
N LEU A 150 -1.08 -5.92 10.65
CA LEU A 150 -1.12 -4.49 10.89
C LEU A 150 -0.14 -4.17 12.01
N LYS A 151 0.74 -3.20 11.80
CA LYS A 151 1.86 -2.89 12.68
C LYS A 151 1.93 -1.40 12.99
N ASN A 152 2.61 -1.10 14.08
CA ASN A 152 3.04 0.25 14.44
C ASN A 152 4.53 0.20 14.84
N ILE A 153 5.26 1.30 14.61
CA ILE A 153 6.70 1.43 14.91
C ILE A 153 6.98 1.34 16.40
#